data_37014879f94f26029f5aea3a07a9c459
#
_entry.id   37014879f94f26029f5aea3a07a9c459
#
_cell.length_a   1.000
_cell.length_b   1.000
_cell.length_c   1.000
_cell.angle_alpha   90.00
_cell.angle_beta   90.00
_cell.angle_gamma   90.00
#
_symmetry.space_group_name_H-M   'P 1'
#
loop_
_entity.id
_entity.type
_entity.pdbx_description
1 polymer ?
#
loop_
_entity_poly.entity_id
_entity_poly.type
_entity_poly.pdbx_seq_one_letter_code
_entity_poly.pdbx_strand_id
1 'polypeptide(L)'
;MRLSALNDIADGGFAEVEASIGDDAESLILYRDGDDVRAWLNVCPHAGRRLDWAPGQFLKSKDGHLVCAAHGASFELDRGDCVAGPCRGDALRAVQVQVRDGEVWLA
;
A
#
# COMPACT_ATOMS: atom_id res chain seq x y z
N MET A 1 -8.28 1.96 15.44
CA MET A 1 -6.98 1.28 15.63
C MET A 1 -5.87 2.11 15.02
N ARG A 2 -4.88 2.47 15.83
CA ARG A 2 -3.72 3.20 15.35
C ARG A 2 -2.83 2.27 14.53
N LEU A 3 -2.39 2.73 13.36
CA LEU A 3 -1.54 1.93 12.48
C LEU A 3 -0.08 2.37 12.54
N SER A 4 0.18 3.67 12.56
CA SER A 4 1.53 4.21 12.47
C SER A 4 1.52 5.68 12.86
N ALA A 5 2.70 6.23 13.19
CA ALA A 5 2.88 7.67 13.16
C ALA A 5 3.12 8.12 11.72
N LEU A 6 2.61 9.29 11.36
CA LEU A 6 2.83 9.85 10.01
C LEU A 6 4.31 10.02 9.72
N ASN A 7 5.08 10.48 10.72
CA ASN A 7 6.51 10.71 10.56
C ASN A 7 7.35 9.43 10.44
N ASP A 8 6.78 8.27 10.70
CA ASP A 8 7.46 6.99 10.48
C ASP A 8 7.46 6.60 9.00
N ILE A 9 6.70 7.31 8.18
CA ILE A 9 6.65 7.10 6.73
C ILE A 9 7.28 8.31 6.06
N ALA A 10 8.31 8.09 5.25
CA ALA A 10 8.91 9.17 4.47
C ALA A 10 7.88 9.73 3.48
N ASP A 11 7.90 11.04 3.24
CA ASP A 11 7.03 11.66 2.24
C ASP A 11 7.31 11.04 0.86
N GLY A 12 6.26 10.57 0.20
CA GLY A 12 6.39 9.81 -1.04
C GLY A 12 6.84 8.38 -0.85
N GLY A 13 6.93 7.91 0.39
CA GLY A 13 7.38 6.56 0.72
C GLY A 13 6.26 5.64 1.18
N PHE A 14 6.66 4.42 1.48
CA PHE A 14 5.77 3.33 1.87
C PHE A 14 6.12 2.79 3.25
N ALA A 15 5.14 2.18 3.89
CA ALA A 15 5.34 1.35 5.07
C ALA A 15 4.42 0.13 5.00
N GLU A 16 4.80 -0.93 5.69
CA GLU A 16 3.97 -2.11 5.85
C GLU A 16 3.58 -2.20 7.31
N VAL A 17 2.29 -2.41 7.56
CA VAL A 17 1.78 -2.64 8.90
C VAL A 17 0.80 -3.80 8.88
N GLU A 18 0.69 -4.51 9.99
CA GLU A 18 -0.35 -5.51 10.15
C GLU A 18 -1.51 -4.93 10.95
N ALA A 19 -2.72 -5.26 10.52
CA ALA A 19 -3.94 -4.81 11.17
C ALA A 19 -5.02 -5.88 11.07
N SER A 20 -5.96 -5.85 11.99
CA SER A 20 -7.13 -6.71 11.91
C SER A 20 -8.18 -6.03 11.05
N ILE A 21 -8.51 -6.68 9.93
CA ILE A 21 -9.58 -6.24 9.02
C ILE A 21 -10.67 -7.29 9.08
N GLY A 22 -11.80 -6.92 9.69
CA GLY A 22 -12.81 -7.93 10.02
C GLY A 22 -12.25 -8.89 11.06
N ASP A 23 -12.27 -10.18 10.76
CA ASP A 23 -11.78 -11.24 11.66
C ASP A 23 -10.36 -11.69 11.32
N ASP A 24 -9.74 -11.10 10.30
CA ASP A 24 -8.45 -11.57 9.79
C ASP A 24 -7.34 -10.55 10.04
N ALA A 25 -6.16 -11.05 10.38
CA ALA A 25 -4.94 -10.24 10.41
C ALA A 25 -4.43 -10.07 8.98
N GLU A 26 -4.29 -8.82 8.54
CA GLU A 26 -3.89 -8.49 7.17
C GLU A 26 -2.64 -7.61 7.16
N SER A 27 -1.79 -7.82 6.16
CA SER A 27 -0.69 -6.90 5.87
C SER A 27 -1.22 -5.75 5.02
N LEU A 28 -0.91 -4.52 5.41
CA LEU A 28 -1.34 -3.31 4.71
C LEU A 28 -0.14 -2.58 4.15
N ILE A 29 -0.32 -2.02 2.95
CA ILE A 29 0.61 -1.05 2.37
C ILE A 29 0.09 0.34 2.75
N LEU A 30 0.93 1.14 3.39
CA LEU A 30 0.66 2.56 3.62
C LEU A 30 1.54 3.38 2.68
N TYR A 31 0.95 4.34 1.99
CA TYR A 31 1.66 5.28 1.14
C TYR A 31 1.39 6.70 1.62
N ARG A 32 2.46 7.45 1.89
CA ARG A 32 2.37 8.84 2.34
C ARG A 32 2.54 9.80 1.16
N ASP A 33 1.59 10.72 1.03
CA ASP A 33 1.65 11.83 0.09
C ASP A 33 1.43 13.13 0.86
N GLY A 34 2.52 13.77 1.30
CA GLY A 34 2.44 14.95 2.16
C GLY A 34 1.83 14.61 3.52
N ASP A 35 0.70 15.20 3.82
CA ASP A 35 -0.06 14.97 5.05
C ASP A 35 -1.17 13.92 4.88
N ASP A 36 -1.27 13.34 3.69
CA ASP A 36 -2.27 12.32 3.39
C ASP A 36 -1.63 10.93 3.36
N VAL A 37 -2.43 9.92 3.68
CA VAL A 37 -2.01 8.53 3.61
C VAL A 37 -3.09 7.72 2.92
N ARG A 38 -2.66 6.88 1.97
CA ARG A 38 -3.51 5.89 1.32
C ARG A 38 -3.07 4.51 1.75
N ALA A 39 -4.01 3.59 1.80
CA ALA A 39 -3.72 2.23 2.23
C ALA A 39 -4.42 1.21 1.34
N TRP A 40 -3.74 0.09 1.15
CA TRP A 40 -4.26 -1.05 0.39
C TRP A 40 -3.84 -2.33 1.09
N LEU A 41 -4.58 -3.42 0.85
CA LEU A 41 -4.11 -4.74 1.24
C LEU A 41 -2.82 -5.08 0.47
N ASN A 42 -1.85 -5.65 1.16
CA ASN A 42 -0.58 -6.06 0.56
C ASN A 42 -0.74 -7.41 -0.15
N VAL A 43 -1.61 -7.42 -1.15
CA VAL A 43 -1.95 -8.60 -1.95
C VAL A 43 -2.02 -8.18 -3.40
N CYS A 44 -1.14 -8.75 -4.22
CA CYS A 44 -1.16 -8.49 -5.66
C CYS A 44 -2.35 -9.23 -6.29
N PRO A 45 -3.24 -8.54 -7.02
CA PRO A 45 -4.42 -9.18 -7.61
C PRO A 45 -4.08 -10.25 -8.65
N HIS A 46 -2.86 -10.23 -9.21
CA HIS A 46 -2.45 -11.23 -10.19
C HIS A 46 -2.24 -12.61 -9.56
N ALA A 47 -1.52 -12.69 -8.44
CA ALA A 47 -1.08 -13.97 -7.90
C ALA A 47 -1.36 -14.16 -6.41
N GLY A 48 -2.01 -13.22 -5.76
CA GLY A 48 -2.27 -13.26 -4.33
C GLY A 48 -1.03 -13.13 -3.46
N ARG A 49 0.11 -12.70 -4.03
CA ARG A 49 1.36 -12.54 -3.32
C ARG A 49 1.51 -11.14 -2.76
N ARG A 50 2.35 -11.01 -1.73
CA ARG A 50 2.73 -9.71 -1.21
C ARG A 50 3.47 -8.92 -2.30
N LEU A 51 3.34 -7.60 -2.26
CA LEU A 51 4.01 -6.73 -3.23
C LEU A 51 5.44 -6.40 -2.83
N ASP A 52 5.74 -6.40 -1.53
CA ASP A 52 7.09 -6.12 -1.03
C ASP A 52 8.06 -7.26 -1.37
N TRP A 53 9.31 -6.92 -1.72
CA TRP A 53 10.36 -7.91 -1.99
C TRP A 53 10.99 -8.44 -0.69
N ALA A 54 10.82 -7.72 0.41
CA ALA A 54 11.14 -8.13 1.77
C ALA A 54 10.20 -7.35 2.69
N PRO A 55 9.99 -7.76 3.95
CA PRO A 55 9.03 -7.08 4.82
C PRO A 55 9.24 -5.57 4.87
N GLY A 56 8.23 -4.81 4.44
CA GLY A 56 8.24 -3.37 4.41
C GLY A 56 9.05 -2.72 3.28
N GLN A 57 9.65 -3.52 2.39
CA GLN A 57 10.49 -3.02 1.30
C GLN A 57 9.74 -3.07 -0.03
N PHE A 58 9.39 -1.91 -0.54
CA PHE A 58 8.60 -1.77 -1.76
C PHE A 58 9.41 -1.15 -2.88
N LEU A 59 9.05 -1.48 -4.13
CA LEU A 59 9.65 -0.91 -5.32
C LEU A 59 8.75 0.22 -5.86
N LYS A 60 9.36 1.35 -6.18
CA LYS A 60 8.67 2.47 -6.82
C LYS A 60 9.36 2.75 -8.14
N SER A 61 8.60 2.79 -9.24
CA SER A 61 9.13 3.06 -10.57
C SER A 61 9.47 4.54 -10.75
N LYS A 62 10.18 4.85 -11.82
CA LYS A 62 10.48 6.24 -12.20
C LYS A 62 9.22 7.07 -12.43
N ASP A 63 8.15 6.42 -12.87
CA ASP A 63 6.86 7.07 -13.12
C ASP A 63 6.03 7.25 -11.83
N GLY A 64 6.57 6.83 -10.69
CA GLY A 64 5.89 6.97 -9.42
C GLY A 64 4.84 5.90 -9.14
N HIS A 65 4.95 4.73 -9.77
CA HIS A 65 4.05 3.60 -9.54
C HIS A 65 4.64 2.62 -8.53
N LEU A 66 3.77 1.95 -7.78
CA LEU A 66 4.15 0.82 -6.94
C LEU A 66 4.30 -0.40 -7.84
N VAL A 67 5.43 -1.09 -7.74
CA VAL A 67 5.73 -2.26 -8.57
C VAL A 67 5.68 -3.52 -7.71
N CYS A 68 4.92 -4.52 -8.15
CA CYS A 68 4.91 -5.83 -7.51
C CYS A 68 6.25 -6.53 -7.78
N ALA A 69 6.96 -6.88 -6.71
CA ALA A 69 8.28 -7.49 -6.83
C ALA A 69 8.26 -8.87 -7.47
N ALA A 70 7.12 -9.57 -7.44
CA ALA A 70 7.01 -10.92 -7.97
C ALA A 70 6.98 -10.97 -9.50
N HIS A 71 6.13 -10.15 -10.14
CA HIS A 71 5.89 -10.24 -11.59
C HIS A 71 5.90 -8.90 -12.31
N GLY A 72 6.30 -7.83 -11.65
CA GLY A 72 6.45 -6.52 -12.27
C GLY A 72 5.16 -5.78 -12.58
N ALA A 73 4.03 -6.20 -12.05
CA ALA A 73 2.79 -5.45 -12.16
C ALA A 73 2.97 -4.06 -11.54
N SER A 74 2.47 -3.02 -12.19
CA SER A 74 2.60 -1.63 -11.73
C SER A 74 1.24 -1.05 -11.40
N PHE A 75 1.18 -0.36 -10.26
CA PHE A 75 -0.04 0.24 -9.73
C PHE A 75 0.16 1.73 -9.54
N GLU A 76 -0.80 2.52 -10.05
CA GLU A 76 -0.79 3.94 -9.76
C GLU A 76 -1.18 4.19 -8.29
N LEU A 77 -0.72 5.30 -7.72
CA LEU A 77 -0.81 5.54 -6.27
C LEU A 77 -1.97 6.44 -5.87
N ASP A 78 -2.87 6.73 -6.79
CA ASP A 78 -4.07 7.49 -6.50
C ASP A 78 -5.19 6.56 -6.00
N ARG A 79 -5.45 5.47 -6.72
CA ARG A 79 -6.50 4.50 -6.40
C ARG A 79 -5.98 3.07 -6.23
N GLY A 80 -4.74 2.79 -6.67
CA GLY A 80 -4.20 1.45 -6.66
C GLY A 80 -4.57 0.64 -7.91
N ASP A 81 -4.97 1.29 -9.00
CA ASP A 81 -5.29 0.59 -10.24
C ASP A 81 -4.03 0.05 -10.91
N CYS A 82 -4.10 -1.18 -11.41
CA CYS A 82 -3.02 -1.78 -12.18
C CYS A 82 -2.96 -1.15 -13.56
N VAL A 83 -1.83 -0.52 -13.88
CA VAL A 83 -1.63 0.20 -15.15
C VAL A 83 -0.71 -0.53 -16.11
N ALA A 84 0.02 -1.54 -15.64
CA ALA A 84 0.92 -2.33 -16.48
C ALA A 84 1.16 -3.69 -15.86
N GLY A 85 1.48 -4.66 -16.71
CA GLY A 85 1.79 -6.01 -16.29
C GLY A 85 0.58 -6.95 -16.32
N PRO A 86 0.72 -8.14 -15.71
CA PRO A 86 -0.27 -9.22 -15.88
C PRO A 86 -1.64 -8.96 -15.25
N CYS A 87 -1.74 -8.01 -14.32
CA CYS A 87 -3.04 -7.71 -13.68
C CYS A 87 -3.70 -6.43 -14.21
N ARG A 88 -3.34 -6.02 -15.41
CA ARG A 88 -3.93 -4.85 -16.04
C ARG A 88 -5.44 -4.98 -16.11
N GLY A 89 -6.16 -3.99 -15.59
CA GLY A 89 -7.62 -4.02 -15.46
C GLY A 89 -8.09 -4.35 -14.05
N ASP A 90 -7.21 -4.86 -13.19
CA ASP A 90 -7.48 -5.10 -11.78
C ASP A 90 -6.94 -3.93 -10.93
N ALA A 91 -7.21 -3.98 -9.64
CA ALA A 91 -6.75 -2.96 -8.70
C ALA A 91 -6.37 -3.59 -7.37
N LEU A 92 -5.49 -2.92 -6.63
CA LEU A 92 -5.26 -3.23 -5.23
C LEU A 92 -6.54 -2.92 -4.44
N ARG A 93 -6.81 -3.70 -3.41
CA ARG A 93 -7.98 -3.50 -2.57
C ARG A 93 -7.70 -2.38 -1.56
N ALA A 94 -8.45 -1.29 -1.66
CA ALA A 94 -8.30 -0.14 -0.79
C ALA A 94 -8.77 -0.42 0.63
N VAL A 95 -8.06 0.15 1.59
CA VAL A 95 -8.42 0.14 3.01
C VAL A 95 -8.58 1.58 3.45
N GLN A 96 -9.70 1.90 4.10
CA GLN A 96 -9.95 3.26 4.55
C GLN A 96 -9.11 3.59 5.78
N VAL A 97 -8.36 4.66 5.70
CA VAL A 97 -7.54 5.18 6.79
C VAL A 97 -7.76 6.68 6.92
N GLN A 98 -7.41 7.23 8.08
CA GLN A 98 -7.42 8.67 8.31
C GLN A 98 -6.19 9.11 9.07
N VAL A 99 -5.76 10.33 8.83
CA VAL A 99 -4.66 10.95 9.57
C VAL A 99 -5.24 11.93 10.56
N ARG A 100 -4.90 11.74 11.83
CA ARG A 100 -5.30 12.64 12.91
C ARG A 100 -4.14 12.86 13.86
N ASP A 101 -3.86 14.11 14.17
CA ASP A 101 -2.83 14.49 15.15
C ASP A 101 -1.47 13.85 14.85
N GLY A 102 -1.11 13.78 13.57
CA GLY A 102 0.17 13.20 13.14
C GLY A 102 0.22 11.68 13.21
N GLU A 103 -0.92 11.02 13.32
CA GLU A 103 -1.00 9.55 13.37
C GLU A 103 -1.97 9.01 12.34
N VAL A 104 -1.69 7.80 11.86
CA VAL A 104 -2.51 7.11 10.87
C VAL A 104 -3.39 6.09 11.59
N TRP A 105 -4.69 6.18 11.36
CA TRP A 105 -5.70 5.34 11.98
C TRP A 105 -6.50 4.56 10.95
N LEU A 106 -6.84 3.34 11.30
CA LEU A 106 -7.83 2.58 10.55
C LEU A 106 -9.20 3.25 10.75
N ALA A 107 -9.83 3.62 9.65
CA ALA A 107 -11.13 4.27 9.70
C ALA A 107 -12.27 3.29 9.97
#